data_f7d2e6d9f25f94933767459db5baa88f
#
_entry.id   f7d2e6d9f25f94933767459db5baa88f
#
_cell.length_a   1.000
_cell.length_b   1.000
_cell.length_c   1.000
_cell.angle_alpha   90.00
_cell.angle_beta   90.00
_cell.angle_gamma   90.00
#
_symmetry.space_group_name_H-M   'P 1'
#
loop_
_entity.id
_entity.type
_entity.pdbx_description
1 polymer ?
#
loop_
_entity_poly.entity_id
_entity_poly.type
_entity_poly.pdbx_seq_one_letter_code
_entity_poly.pdbx_strand_id
1 'polypeptide(L)'
;MSSHSPISVHADAILGEDIVMGHGVIVEAGVEIGDGCRIGHHTVLRTGTRLGNKVQIGDQTVLGQQPMRAANSAVTSNARHEGPTIGDRVRIGSSSIIYAGCTLSEDVFVADLATVREDVTVGRKTIIGRGVAIENQCTIGAFCKLETDAYITAYSTVGNHVFVAPGVRTSNDNFIGRTEERFQHFKGVIAEDGARLGVGCTILPGRRVGKDAVIAAGSVLTRDAKPETVYVGVPARAVGPVPPEQLLQNQD
;
A
#
# COMPACT_ATOMS: atom_id res chain seq x y z
N MET A 1 15.81 37.04 11.43
CA MET A 1 16.77 36.07 10.85
C MET A 1 16.02 34.74 10.74
N SER A 2 15.58 34.33 9.55
CA SER A 2 14.92 33.04 9.40
C SER A 2 16.01 31.96 9.42
N SER A 3 16.13 31.23 10.53
CA SER A 3 16.94 30.02 10.58
C SER A 3 16.23 28.91 9.78
N HIS A 4 16.51 28.86 8.50
CA HIS A 4 16.06 27.74 7.68
C HIS A 4 16.87 26.52 8.14
N SER A 5 16.18 25.43 8.52
CA SER A 5 16.85 24.15 8.81
C SER A 5 17.61 23.71 7.55
N PRO A 6 18.91 23.45 7.62
CA PRO A 6 19.70 23.09 6.44
C PRO A 6 19.23 21.74 5.89
N ILE A 7 19.40 21.56 4.58
CA ILE A 7 19.31 20.22 3.94
C ILE A 7 20.54 19.44 4.38
N SER A 8 20.35 18.17 4.77
CA SER A 8 21.43 17.25 5.14
C SER A 8 21.51 16.12 4.13
N VAL A 9 22.57 16.04 3.37
CA VAL A 9 22.84 14.98 2.39
C VAL A 9 24.11 14.25 2.76
N HIS A 10 24.02 12.94 2.92
CA HIS A 10 25.19 12.09 3.21
C HIS A 10 26.12 12.05 2.01
N ALA A 11 27.43 11.97 2.25
CA ALA A 11 28.46 11.99 1.19
C ALA A 11 28.35 10.81 0.20
N ASP A 12 27.84 9.67 0.66
CA ASP A 12 27.64 8.47 -0.18
C ASP A 12 26.30 8.47 -0.93
N ALA A 13 25.49 9.51 -0.85
CA ALA A 13 24.25 9.62 -1.62
C ALA A 13 24.57 9.95 -3.07
N ILE A 14 23.85 9.32 -4.00
CA ILE A 14 23.98 9.56 -5.45
C ILE A 14 22.79 10.40 -5.88
N LEU A 15 23.06 11.59 -6.42
CA LEU A 15 22.05 12.53 -6.86
C LEU A 15 22.11 12.71 -8.39
N GLY A 16 20.98 12.59 -9.05
CA GLY A 16 20.80 12.95 -10.45
C GLY A 16 20.76 14.48 -10.69
N GLU A 17 20.28 14.87 -11.85
CA GLU A 17 20.18 16.27 -12.27
C GLU A 17 18.81 16.88 -11.90
N ASP A 18 18.73 18.21 -11.84
CA ASP A 18 17.49 18.99 -11.65
C ASP A 18 16.65 18.61 -10.41
N ILE A 19 17.31 18.25 -9.30
CA ILE A 19 16.65 17.89 -8.05
C ILE A 19 16.30 19.17 -7.26
N VAL A 20 15.04 19.25 -6.79
CA VAL A 20 14.56 20.31 -5.90
C VAL A 20 14.23 19.71 -4.52
N MET A 21 14.86 20.23 -3.46
CA MET A 21 14.63 19.80 -2.08
C MET A 21 14.13 20.97 -1.23
N GLY A 22 13.11 20.70 -0.40
CA GLY A 22 12.62 21.63 0.61
C GLY A 22 13.56 21.75 1.83
N HIS A 23 13.21 22.62 2.76
CA HIS A 23 13.98 22.82 3.97
C HIS A 23 13.92 21.58 4.88
N GLY A 24 15.02 21.29 5.59
CA GLY A 24 15.09 20.21 6.57
C GLY A 24 14.99 18.81 5.99
N VAL A 25 15.20 18.64 4.69
CA VAL A 25 15.31 17.31 4.05
C VAL A 25 16.57 16.61 4.58
N ILE A 26 16.41 15.33 4.91
CA ILE A 26 17.50 14.44 5.33
C ILE A 26 17.63 13.32 4.31
N VAL A 27 18.83 13.17 3.74
CA VAL A 27 19.20 12.10 2.82
C VAL A 27 20.32 11.28 3.47
N GLU A 28 20.01 10.04 3.84
CA GLU A 28 20.96 9.16 4.51
C GLU A 28 21.93 8.46 3.52
N ALA A 29 22.85 7.65 4.05
CA ALA A 29 23.87 6.95 3.26
C ALA A 29 23.29 5.99 2.24
N GLY A 30 23.91 5.92 1.05
CA GLY A 30 23.53 4.99 -0.01
C GLY A 30 22.15 5.25 -0.63
N VAL A 31 21.57 6.43 -0.41
CA VAL A 31 20.36 6.87 -1.11
C VAL A 31 20.71 7.24 -2.55
N GLU A 32 19.90 6.78 -3.50
CA GLU A 32 20.01 7.10 -4.91
C GLU A 32 18.76 7.89 -5.35
N ILE A 33 18.95 9.04 -6.00
CA ILE A 33 17.85 9.91 -6.46
C ILE A 33 18.03 10.17 -7.94
N GLY A 34 17.05 9.77 -8.76
CA GLY A 34 17.04 10.02 -10.20
C GLY A 34 16.76 11.49 -10.54
N ASP A 35 16.76 11.79 -11.85
CA ASP A 35 16.66 13.14 -12.38
C ASP A 35 15.26 13.76 -12.18
N GLY A 36 15.23 15.08 -12.03
CA GLY A 36 13.99 15.89 -11.98
C GLY A 36 13.11 15.63 -10.76
N CYS A 37 13.65 15.05 -9.68
CA CYS A 37 12.90 14.76 -8.47
C CYS A 37 12.60 16.02 -7.65
N ARG A 38 11.43 16.02 -6.98
CA ARG A 38 11.01 17.08 -6.07
C ARG A 38 10.70 16.48 -4.70
N ILE A 39 11.36 16.97 -3.65
CA ILE A 39 11.28 16.45 -2.29
C ILE A 39 10.82 17.58 -1.37
N GLY A 40 9.68 17.38 -0.70
CA GLY A 40 9.05 18.34 0.20
C GLY A 40 9.86 18.58 1.48
N HIS A 41 9.40 19.56 2.26
CA HIS A 41 10.05 19.97 3.49
C HIS A 41 10.05 18.86 4.55
N HIS A 42 11.13 18.77 5.33
CA HIS A 42 11.27 17.83 6.46
C HIS A 42 11.06 16.36 6.10
N THR A 43 11.27 16.02 4.83
CA THR A 43 11.22 14.63 4.33
C THR A 43 12.52 13.91 4.68
N VAL A 44 12.42 12.64 5.05
CA VAL A 44 13.55 11.78 5.39
C VAL A 44 13.65 10.62 4.40
N LEU A 45 14.74 10.56 3.68
CA LEU A 45 15.12 9.42 2.85
C LEU A 45 16.15 8.59 3.60
N ARG A 46 15.71 7.43 4.09
CA ARG A 46 16.54 6.52 4.86
C ARG A 46 17.51 5.74 3.98
N THR A 47 18.55 5.23 4.63
CA THR A 47 19.63 4.43 4.01
C THR A 47 19.14 3.46 2.95
N GLY A 48 19.77 3.50 1.77
CA GLY A 48 19.52 2.61 0.64
C GLY A 48 18.22 2.85 -0.13
N THR A 49 17.48 3.92 0.17
CA THR A 49 16.29 4.32 -0.62
C THR A 49 16.70 4.65 -2.05
N ARG A 50 15.99 4.10 -3.04
CA ARG A 50 16.20 4.38 -4.47
C ARG A 50 14.98 5.04 -5.06
N LEU A 51 15.17 6.22 -5.65
CA LEU A 51 14.14 6.97 -6.36
C LEU A 51 14.47 6.98 -7.85
N GLY A 52 13.51 6.57 -8.68
CA GLY A 52 13.56 6.77 -10.13
C GLY A 52 13.47 8.25 -10.52
N ASN A 53 13.23 8.51 -11.80
CA ASN A 53 13.18 9.86 -12.35
C ASN A 53 11.83 10.52 -12.09
N LYS A 54 11.83 11.85 -11.90
CA LYS A 54 10.64 12.71 -11.78
C LYS A 54 9.71 12.29 -10.63
N VAL A 55 10.26 11.71 -9.58
CA VAL A 55 9.53 11.37 -8.34
C VAL A 55 9.18 12.67 -7.60
N GLN A 56 7.97 12.76 -7.07
CA GLN A 56 7.50 13.88 -6.27
C GLN A 56 7.09 13.39 -4.88
N ILE A 57 7.66 13.98 -3.85
CA ILE A 57 7.40 13.62 -2.45
C ILE A 57 6.94 14.86 -1.71
N GLY A 58 5.81 14.75 -1.00
CA GLY A 58 5.25 15.79 -0.15
C GLY A 58 6.05 15.99 1.14
N ASP A 59 5.60 16.94 1.95
CA ASP A 59 6.26 17.34 3.18
C ASP A 59 6.15 16.26 4.27
N GLN A 60 7.13 16.22 5.19
CA GLN A 60 7.15 15.37 6.39
C GLN A 60 6.97 13.88 6.10
N THR A 61 7.37 13.43 4.94
CA THR A 61 7.26 12.04 4.49
C THR A 61 8.52 11.26 4.82
N VAL A 62 8.39 9.98 5.18
CA VAL A 62 9.53 9.11 5.50
C VAL A 62 9.56 7.92 4.55
N LEU A 63 10.67 7.75 3.83
CA LEU A 63 10.93 6.58 3.00
C LEU A 63 12.05 5.74 3.62
N GLY A 64 11.86 4.43 3.66
CA GLY A 64 12.85 3.48 4.18
C GLY A 64 12.79 3.27 5.70
N GLN A 65 11.63 3.57 6.32
CA GLN A 65 11.43 3.28 7.73
C GLN A 65 11.61 1.78 8.00
N GLN A 66 12.54 1.43 8.90
CA GLN A 66 12.67 0.05 9.35
C GLN A 66 11.51 -0.31 10.30
N PRO A 67 10.97 -1.53 10.21
CA PRO A 67 9.93 -1.95 11.13
C PRO A 67 10.46 -2.01 12.57
N MET A 68 9.63 -1.60 13.52
CA MET A 68 9.90 -1.74 14.95
C MET A 68 8.98 -2.81 15.51
N ARG A 69 9.57 -3.92 15.95
CA ARG A 69 8.81 -5.02 16.52
C ARG A 69 8.46 -4.74 17.98
N ALA A 70 7.18 -4.74 18.32
CA ALA A 70 6.74 -4.82 19.70
C ALA A 70 7.05 -6.22 20.29
N ALA A 71 7.32 -6.31 21.58
CA ALA A 71 7.73 -7.57 22.22
C ALA A 71 6.76 -8.73 21.99
N ASN A 72 5.46 -8.43 21.87
CA ASN A 72 4.38 -9.40 21.64
C ASN A 72 3.83 -9.35 20.20
N SER A 73 4.56 -8.78 19.24
CA SER A 73 4.10 -8.74 17.84
C SER A 73 4.07 -10.13 17.24
N ALA A 74 2.97 -10.44 16.54
CA ALA A 74 2.76 -11.70 15.86
C ALA A 74 3.29 -11.70 14.40
N VAL A 75 3.30 -10.53 13.75
CA VAL A 75 3.54 -10.43 12.29
C VAL A 75 4.77 -9.59 11.92
N THR A 76 5.33 -8.82 12.85
CA THR A 76 6.53 -8.01 12.60
C THR A 76 7.77 -8.77 13.04
N SER A 77 8.75 -8.94 12.16
CA SER A 77 10.05 -9.56 12.46
C SER A 77 11.07 -8.53 12.93
N ASN A 78 12.23 -8.99 13.43
CA ASN A 78 13.41 -8.15 13.69
C ASN A 78 14.34 -8.10 12.47
N ALA A 79 13.94 -8.64 11.33
CA ALA A 79 14.75 -8.60 10.12
C ALA A 79 15.01 -7.16 9.70
N ARG A 80 16.22 -6.88 9.22
CA ARG A 80 16.54 -5.61 8.58
C ARG A 80 16.25 -5.74 7.09
N HIS A 81 15.51 -4.79 6.57
CA HIS A 81 15.12 -4.73 5.18
C HIS A 81 16.00 -3.72 4.42
N GLU A 82 16.20 -3.95 3.13
CA GLU A 82 16.85 -2.98 2.24
C GLU A 82 15.96 -1.74 2.05
N GLY A 83 16.56 -0.62 1.61
CA GLY A 83 15.80 0.58 1.29
C GLY A 83 14.73 0.32 0.22
N PRO A 84 13.64 1.07 0.21
CA PRO A 84 12.58 0.90 -0.78
C PRO A 84 13.06 1.33 -2.17
N THR A 85 12.47 0.72 -3.20
CA THR A 85 12.64 1.10 -4.60
C THR A 85 11.38 1.79 -5.11
N ILE A 86 11.52 3.03 -5.54
CA ILE A 86 10.44 3.89 -6.02
C ILE A 86 10.64 4.14 -7.51
N GLY A 87 9.73 3.69 -8.34
CA GLY A 87 9.79 3.82 -9.79
C GLY A 87 9.62 5.25 -10.31
N ASP A 88 9.74 5.42 -11.61
CA ASP A 88 9.63 6.72 -12.27
C ASP A 88 8.25 7.35 -12.08
N ARG A 89 8.21 8.69 -11.97
CA ARG A 89 6.98 9.51 -11.90
C ARG A 89 6.04 9.16 -10.76
N VAL A 90 6.52 8.39 -9.77
CA VAL A 90 5.75 8.14 -8.55
C VAL A 90 5.53 9.45 -7.82
N ARG A 91 4.31 9.62 -7.29
CA ARG A 91 3.95 10.76 -6.46
C ARG A 91 3.52 10.27 -5.09
N ILE A 92 4.12 10.83 -4.04
CA ILE A 92 3.85 10.48 -2.64
C ILE A 92 3.44 11.76 -1.91
N GLY A 93 2.27 11.74 -1.30
CA GLY A 93 1.72 12.84 -0.52
C GLY A 93 2.44 13.08 0.80
N SER A 94 1.99 14.11 1.51
CA SER A 94 2.59 14.55 2.76
C SER A 94 2.28 13.60 3.93
N SER A 95 3.19 13.55 4.90
CA SER A 95 3.06 12.75 6.13
C SER A 95 2.81 11.25 5.89
N SER A 96 3.26 10.74 4.76
CA SER A 96 3.17 9.32 4.42
C SER A 96 4.41 8.56 4.88
N ILE A 97 4.28 7.27 5.14
CA ILE A 97 5.39 6.41 5.57
C ILE A 97 5.50 5.21 4.63
N ILE A 98 6.60 5.13 3.90
CA ILE A 98 6.95 3.96 3.07
C ILE A 98 8.08 3.22 3.78
N TYR A 99 7.80 1.99 4.18
CA TYR A 99 8.78 1.17 4.88
C TYR A 99 9.84 0.59 3.95
N ALA A 100 10.91 0.13 4.56
CA ALA A 100 11.98 -0.60 3.88
C ALA A 100 11.46 -1.91 3.26
N GLY A 101 12.12 -2.42 2.23
CA GLY A 101 11.69 -3.61 1.47
C GLY A 101 10.57 -3.35 0.45
N CYS A 102 9.97 -2.15 0.43
CA CYS A 102 8.89 -1.84 -0.50
C CYS A 102 9.37 -1.61 -1.93
N THR A 103 8.52 -1.98 -2.89
CA THR A 103 8.67 -1.60 -4.29
C THR A 103 7.40 -0.94 -4.79
N LEU A 104 7.49 0.33 -5.21
CA LEU A 104 6.43 1.05 -5.90
C LEU A 104 6.82 1.19 -7.37
N SER A 105 6.04 0.59 -8.28
CA SER A 105 6.28 0.69 -9.73
C SER A 105 6.00 2.11 -10.26
N GLU A 106 6.29 2.34 -11.54
CA GLU A 106 6.10 3.63 -12.18
C GLU A 106 4.64 4.14 -12.12
N ASP A 107 4.48 5.46 -12.08
CA ASP A 107 3.20 6.17 -12.05
C ASP A 107 2.28 5.83 -10.84
N VAL A 108 2.78 5.18 -9.80
CA VAL A 108 2.01 4.98 -8.55
C VAL A 108 1.75 6.33 -7.89
N PHE A 109 0.53 6.52 -7.41
CA PHE A 109 0.14 7.65 -6.58
C PHE A 109 -0.17 7.19 -5.16
N VAL A 110 0.56 7.73 -4.19
CA VAL A 110 0.31 7.56 -2.75
C VAL A 110 -0.18 8.91 -2.21
N ALA A 111 -1.40 8.96 -1.71
CA ALA A 111 -1.94 10.19 -1.13
C ALA A 111 -1.43 10.40 0.31
N ASP A 112 -1.80 11.56 0.89
CA ASP A 112 -1.36 11.98 2.21
C ASP A 112 -1.72 10.97 3.32
N LEU A 113 -0.90 10.90 4.37
CA LEU A 113 -1.13 10.09 5.57
C LEU A 113 -1.18 8.57 5.31
N ALA A 114 -0.83 8.10 4.13
CA ALA A 114 -0.84 6.67 3.83
C ALA A 114 0.38 5.97 4.47
N THR A 115 0.21 4.71 4.82
CA THR A 115 1.28 3.85 5.34
C THR A 115 1.40 2.60 4.48
N VAL A 116 2.59 2.36 3.95
CA VAL A 116 2.92 1.14 3.20
C VAL A 116 4.02 0.41 3.98
N ARG A 117 3.65 -0.71 4.61
CA ARG A 117 4.53 -1.49 5.48
C ARG A 117 5.58 -2.27 4.69
N GLU A 118 6.52 -2.88 5.42
CA GLU A 118 7.67 -3.59 4.88
C GLU A 118 7.29 -4.71 3.90
N ASP A 119 8.14 -4.91 2.89
CA ASP A 119 8.01 -5.97 1.86
C ASP A 119 6.70 -5.92 1.06
N VAL A 120 6.13 -4.73 0.88
CA VAL A 120 4.98 -4.51 0.00
C VAL A 120 5.43 -4.19 -1.41
N THR A 121 4.80 -4.83 -2.40
CA THR A 121 4.95 -4.49 -3.81
C THR A 121 3.68 -3.86 -4.35
N VAL A 122 3.81 -2.77 -5.12
CA VAL A 122 2.68 -2.06 -5.74
C VAL A 122 2.92 -1.91 -7.23
N GLY A 123 2.00 -2.44 -8.01
CA GLY A 123 2.03 -2.38 -9.46
C GLY A 123 1.75 -0.97 -10.01
N ARG A 124 2.19 -0.76 -11.24
CA ARG A 124 2.14 0.54 -11.93
C ARG A 124 0.75 1.15 -11.96
N LYS A 125 0.70 2.51 -11.95
CA LYS A 125 -0.53 3.31 -12.07
C LYS A 125 -1.60 2.99 -11.00
N THR A 126 -1.20 2.38 -9.88
CA THR A 126 -2.07 2.15 -8.74
C THR A 126 -2.18 3.40 -7.89
N ILE A 127 -3.37 3.65 -7.38
CA ILE A 127 -3.69 4.72 -6.45
C ILE A 127 -3.82 4.14 -5.04
N ILE A 128 -3.06 4.69 -4.10
CA ILE A 128 -3.18 4.46 -2.67
C ILE A 128 -3.73 5.73 -2.06
N GLY A 129 -5.00 5.72 -1.69
CA GLY A 129 -5.76 6.87 -1.20
C GLY A 129 -5.30 7.37 0.17
N ARG A 130 -5.85 8.51 0.60
CA ARG A 130 -5.49 9.14 1.85
C ARG A 130 -5.74 8.22 3.05
N GLY A 131 -4.75 8.13 3.94
CA GLY A 131 -4.88 7.33 5.17
C GLY A 131 -4.99 5.82 4.96
N VAL A 132 -4.79 5.33 3.73
CA VAL A 132 -4.75 3.89 3.47
C VAL A 132 -3.57 3.26 4.21
N ALA A 133 -3.84 2.14 4.88
CA ALA A 133 -2.81 1.31 5.47
C ALA A 133 -2.70 -0.02 4.72
N ILE A 134 -1.52 -0.30 4.18
CA ILE A 134 -1.16 -1.58 3.60
C ILE A 134 -0.14 -2.22 4.52
N GLU A 135 -0.53 -3.33 5.14
CA GLU A 135 0.33 -4.06 6.07
C GLU A 135 1.40 -4.88 5.34
N ASN A 136 2.36 -5.39 6.10
CA ASN A 136 3.56 -6.07 5.58
C ASN A 136 3.25 -7.28 4.68
N GLN A 137 4.19 -7.54 3.76
CA GLN A 137 4.17 -8.68 2.84
C GLN A 137 2.90 -8.78 1.98
N CYS A 138 2.38 -7.63 1.56
CA CYS A 138 1.27 -7.56 0.61
C CYS A 138 1.77 -7.35 -0.82
N THR A 139 1.04 -7.93 -1.77
CA THR A 139 1.21 -7.67 -3.20
C THR A 139 -0.04 -6.97 -3.73
N ILE A 140 0.13 -5.79 -4.29
CA ILE A 140 -0.93 -5.00 -4.93
C ILE A 140 -0.62 -4.91 -6.42
N GLY A 141 -1.55 -5.33 -7.25
CA GLY A 141 -1.43 -5.31 -8.72
C GLY A 141 -1.40 -3.91 -9.32
N ALA A 142 -1.39 -3.87 -10.63
CA ALA A 142 -1.40 -2.65 -11.41
C ALA A 142 -2.83 -2.08 -11.59
N PHE A 143 -2.93 -0.76 -11.81
CA PHE A 143 -4.19 -0.04 -12.08
C PHE A 143 -5.25 -0.19 -10.97
N CYS A 144 -4.85 -0.51 -9.77
CA CYS A 144 -5.76 -0.60 -8.62
C CYS A 144 -6.11 0.80 -8.09
N LYS A 145 -7.26 0.88 -7.41
CA LYS A 145 -7.66 2.06 -6.64
C LYS A 145 -8.01 1.60 -5.23
N LEU A 146 -7.14 1.91 -4.28
CA LEU A 146 -7.38 1.72 -2.85
C LEU A 146 -7.79 3.08 -2.30
N GLU A 147 -9.05 3.23 -1.95
CA GLU A 147 -9.62 4.53 -1.59
C GLU A 147 -9.44 4.84 -0.09
N THR A 148 -9.74 6.08 0.25
CA THR A 148 -9.51 6.68 1.58
C THR A 148 -9.81 5.73 2.74
N ASP A 149 -8.86 5.64 3.68
CA ASP A 149 -8.97 4.89 4.93
C ASP A 149 -9.21 3.37 4.77
N ALA A 150 -8.97 2.80 3.58
CA ALA A 150 -8.99 1.34 3.43
C ALA A 150 -7.80 0.69 4.19
N TYR A 151 -8.06 -0.45 4.81
CA TYR A 151 -7.06 -1.23 5.52
C TYR A 151 -6.84 -2.59 4.86
N ILE A 152 -5.65 -2.84 4.38
CA ILE A 152 -5.23 -4.11 3.76
C ILE A 152 -4.31 -4.83 4.74
N THR A 153 -4.81 -5.93 5.29
CA THR A 153 -4.09 -6.74 6.29
C THR A 153 -2.88 -7.44 5.69
N ALA A 154 -1.91 -7.77 6.55
CA ALA A 154 -0.68 -8.46 6.15
C ALA A 154 -0.95 -9.77 5.37
N TYR A 155 -0.01 -10.11 4.48
CA TYR A 155 -0.05 -11.32 3.62
C TYR A 155 -1.16 -11.31 2.57
N SER A 156 -1.74 -10.16 2.26
CA SER A 156 -2.81 -10.04 1.26
C SER A 156 -2.26 -9.96 -0.16
N THR A 157 -3.03 -10.50 -1.09
CA THR A 157 -2.78 -10.37 -2.53
C THR A 157 -3.96 -9.70 -3.18
N VAL A 158 -3.71 -8.58 -3.85
CA VAL A 158 -4.68 -7.82 -4.62
C VAL A 158 -4.23 -7.85 -6.07
N GLY A 159 -5.04 -8.39 -6.95
CA GLY A 159 -4.79 -8.49 -8.39
C GLY A 159 -4.81 -7.13 -9.09
N ASN A 160 -4.85 -7.15 -10.41
CA ASN A 160 -4.89 -5.93 -11.21
C ASN A 160 -6.31 -5.34 -11.30
N HIS A 161 -6.42 -4.03 -11.53
CA HIS A 161 -7.70 -3.34 -11.74
C HIS A 161 -8.71 -3.53 -10.59
N VAL A 162 -8.25 -3.83 -9.39
CA VAL A 162 -9.10 -4.00 -8.21
C VAL A 162 -9.51 -2.63 -7.68
N PHE A 163 -10.79 -2.48 -7.34
CA PHE A 163 -11.32 -1.31 -6.67
C PHE A 163 -11.63 -1.63 -5.20
N VAL A 164 -10.95 -0.96 -4.30
CA VAL A 164 -11.19 -1.04 -2.85
C VAL A 164 -11.76 0.29 -2.39
N ALA A 165 -13.06 0.32 -2.11
CA ALA A 165 -13.77 1.54 -1.74
C ALA A 165 -13.35 2.07 -0.34
N PRO A 166 -13.71 3.33 -0.01
CA PRO A 166 -13.37 3.92 1.28
C PRO A 166 -13.81 3.07 2.47
N GLY A 167 -12.92 3.01 3.48
CA GLY A 167 -13.22 2.35 4.75
C GLY A 167 -13.35 0.83 4.71
N VAL A 168 -12.99 0.17 3.62
CA VAL A 168 -12.90 -1.31 3.57
C VAL A 168 -11.94 -1.81 4.63
N ARG A 169 -12.31 -2.91 5.31
CA ARG A 169 -11.47 -3.56 6.32
C ARG A 169 -11.21 -5.01 5.94
N THR A 170 -9.97 -5.44 6.05
CA THR A 170 -9.56 -6.82 5.88
C THR A 170 -8.92 -7.36 7.16
N SER A 171 -8.88 -8.66 7.35
CA SER A 171 -8.34 -9.29 8.55
C SER A 171 -7.56 -10.56 8.19
N ASN A 172 -6.57 -10.94 9.00
CA ASN A 172 -5.71 -12.11 8.77
C ASN A 172 -5.69 -13.14 9.90
N ASP A 173 -6.38 -12.89 11.02
CA ASP A 173 -6.37 -13.73 12.20
C ASP A 173 -7.78 -14.20 12.58
N ASN A 174 -8.11 -15.46 12.30
CA ASN A 174 -9.39 -16.07 12.68
C ASN A 174 -9.52 -16.36 14.19
N PHE A 175 -8.40 -16.31 14.93
CA PHE A 175 -8.38 -16.60 16.37
C PHE A 175 -8.50 -15.32 17.23
N ILE A 176 -8.47 -14.14 16.58
CA ILE A 176 -8.63 -12.84 17.22
C ILE A 176 -7.70 -12.69 18.45
N GLY A 177 -6.40 -12.94 18.22
CA GLY A 177 -5.37 -12.79 19.25
C GLY A 177 -5.27 -13.93 20.26
N ARG A 178 -6.03 -15.01 20.12
CA ARG A 178 -6.03 -16.14 21.07
C ARG A 178 -5.33 -17.37 20.50
N THR A 179 -4.78 -18.21 21.39
CA THR A 179 -4.07 -19.48 21.14
C THR A 179 -2.75 -19.35 20.36
N GLU A 180 -1.80 -20.23 20.61
CA GLU A 180 -0.52 -20.30 19.86
C GLU A 180 -0.74 -20.83 18.42
N GLU A 181 -1.78 -21.60 18.20
CA GLU A 181 -2.15 -22.15 16.89
C GLU A 181 -2.31 -21.07 15.82
N ARG A 182 -2.76 -19.85 16.19
CA ARG A 182 -2.93 -18.72 15.28
C ARG A 182 -1.68 -18.40 14.45
N PHE A 183 -0.48 -18.59 15.02
CA PHE A 183 0.78 -18.27 14.34
C PHE A 183 1.02 -19.11 13.08
N GLN A 184 0.35 -20.26 12.96
CA GLN A 184 0.40 -21.14 11.80
C GLN A 184 -0.69 -20.82 10.77
N HIS A 185 -1.65 -19.95 11.11
CA HIS A 185 -2.88 -19.74 10.33
C HIS A 185 -3.12 -18.31 9.89
N PHE A 186 -2.17 -17.41 10.07
CA PHE A 186 -2.29 -16.05 9.49
C PHE A 186 -2.42 -16.13 7.98
N LYS A 187 -3.53 -15.59 7.46
CA LYS A 187 -3.79 -15.54 6.02
C LYS A 187 -4.42 -14.22 5.66
N GLY A 188 -3.73 -13.46 4.81
CA GLY A 188 -4.29 -12.28 4.17
C GLY A 188 -5.47 -12.63 3.27
N VAL A 189 -6.13 -11.62 2.76
CA VAL A 189 -7.20 -11.78 1.78
C VAL A 189 -6.64 -11.87 0.37
N ILE A 190 -7.40 -12.47 -0.53
CA ILE A 190 -7.08 -12.52 -1.96
C ILE A 190 -8.20 -11.84 -2.71
N ALA A 191 -7.92 -10.72 -3.37
CA ALA A 191 -8.82 -10.09 -4.32
C ALA A 191 -8.27 -10.32 -5.73
N GLU A 192 -8.99 -11.05 -6.57
CA GLU A 192 -8.55 -11.34 -7.93
C GLU A 192 -8.79 -10.13 -8.86
N ASP A 193 -8.25 -10.21 -10.09
CA ASP A 193 -8.34 -9.12 -11.07
C ASP A 193 -9.78 -8.61 -11.24
N GLY A 194 -9.95 -7.29 -11.28
CA GLY A 194 -11.25 -6.66 -11.45
C GLY A 194 -12.20 -6.76 -10.25
N ALA A 195 -11.82 -7.40 -9.14
CA ALA A 195 -12.65 -7.48 -7.94
C ALA A 195 -12.98 -6.08 -7.39
N ARG A 196 -14.20 -5.91 -6.87
CA ARG A 196 -14.69 -4.62 -6.33
C ARG A 196 -15.20 -4.79 -4.91
N LEU A 197 -14.56 -4.10 -3.99
CA LEU A 197 -14.88 -4.10 -2.56
C LEU A 197 -15.62 -2.81 -2.22
N GLY A 198 -16.90 -2.89 -1.92
CA GLY A 198 -17.77 -1.74 -1.64
C GLY A 198 -17.47 -1.05 -0.31
N VAL A 199 -17.92 0.19 -0.19
CA VAL A 199 -17.67 1.07 0.98
C VAL A 199 -17.91 0.32 2.29
N GLY A 200 -16.92 0.34 3.19
CA GLY A 200 -17.04 -0.20 4.54
C GLY A 200 -17.29 -1.71 4.61
N CYS A 201 -17.13 -2.47 3.53
CA CYS A 201 -17.26 -3.92 3.62
C CYS A 201 -16.08 -4.52 4.44
N THR A 202 -16.32 -5.69 5.01
CA THR A 202 -15.33 -6.45 5.79
C THR A 202 -15.05 -7.79 5.14
N ILE A 203 -13.78 -8.09 4.93
CA ILE A 203 -13.33 -9.38 4.38
C ILE A 203 -12.60 -10.16 5.48
N LEU A 204 -13.12 -11.34 5.85
CA LEU A 204 -12.54 -12.16 6.90
C LEU A 204 -11.24 -12.86 6.45
N PRO A 205 -10.41 -13.33 7.40
CA PRO A 205 -9.10 -13.90 7.12
C PRO A 205 -9.12 -15.03 6.10
N GLY A 206 -8.20 -14.99 5.14
CA GLY A 206 -8.02 -16.00 4.12
C GLY A 206 -9.15 -16.08 3.08
N ARG A 207 -10.08 -15.13 3.06
CA ARG A 207 -11.16 -15.15 2.05
C ARG A 207 -10.67 -14.67 0.69
N ARG A 208 -11.23 -15.30 -0.33
CA ARG A 208 -11.01 -14.98 -1.75
C ARG A 208 -12.21 -14.22 -2.30
N VAL A 209 -11.96 -13.12 -2.96
CA VAL A 209 -12.91 -12.40 -3.81
C VAL A 209 -12.52 -12.71 -5.25
N GLY A 210 -13.33 -13.51 -5.95
CA GLY A 210 -13.03 -13.98 -7.31
C GLY A 210 -13.00 -12.85 -8.34
N LYS A 211 -12.46 -13.15 -9.52
CA LYS A 211 -12.32 -12.21 -10.63
C LYS A 211 -13.65 -11.50 -10.90
N ASP A 212 -13.62 -10.18 -11.05
CA ASP A 212 -14.80 -9.33 -11.29
C ASP A 212 -15.94 -9.47 -10.27
N ALA A 213 -15.75 -10.17 -9.15
CA ALA A 213 -16.76 -10.25 -8.11
C ALA A 213 -16.95 -8.91 -7.40
N VAL A 214 -18.17 -8.66 -6.92
CA VAL A 214 -18.56 -7.44 -6.21
C VAL A 214 -19.01 -7.78 -4.79
N ILE A 215 -18.36 -7.19 -3.81
CA ILE A 215 -18.84 -7.20 -2.43
C ILE A 215 -19.50 -5.87 -2.16
N ALA A 216 -20.79 -5.87 -1.92
CA ALA A 216 -21.58 -4.64 -1.74
C ALA A 216 -21.17 -3.89 -0.47
N ALA A 217 -21.49 -2.59 -0.43
CA ALA A 217 -21.20 -1.73 0.71
C ALA A 217 -21.75 -2.32 2.03
N GLY A 218 -20.98 -2.20 3.12
CA GLY A 218 -21.35 -2.67 4.45
C GLY A 218 -21.47 -4.19 4.61
N SER A 219 -21.13 -4.98 3.59
CA SER A 219 -21.25 -6.44 3.66
C SER A 219 -20.07 -7.07 4.42
N VAL A 220 -20.29 -8.24 5.02
CA VAL A 220 -19.25 -9.05 5.68
C VAL A 220 -19.06 -10.36 4.94
N LEU A 221 -17.94 -10.49 4.21
CA LEU A 221 -17.60 -11.70 3.48
C LEU A 221 -16.99 -12.74 4.42
N THR A 222 -17.75 -13.79 4.71
CA THR A 222 -17.38 -14.89 5.62
C THR A 222 -16.96 -16.16 4.89
N ARG A 223 -17.18 -16.25 3.58
CA ARG A 223 -16.81 -17.36 2.69
C ARG A 223 -16.31 -16.76 1.38
N ASP A 224 -15.60 -17.57 0.59
CA ASP A 224 -15.09 -17.13 -0.70
C ASP A 224 -16.21 -16.68 -1.64
N ALA A 225 -16.00 -15.59 -2.35
CA ALA A 225 -16.88 -15.08 -3.37
C ALA A 225 -16.48 -15.66 -4.74
N LYS A 226 -17.44 -16.23 -5.45
CA LYS A 226 -17.23 -16.74 -6.82
C LYS A 226 -16.98 -15.57 -7.79
N PRO A 227 -16.23 -15.82 -8.89
CA PRO A 227 -16.06 -14.82 -9.93
C PRO A 227 -17.40 -14.29 -10.45
N GLU A 228 -17.39 -13.07 -10.97
CA GLU A 228 -18.48 -12.39 -11.69
C GLU A 228 -19.83 -12.42 -10.95
N THR A 229 -19.77 -12.42 -9.59
CA THR A 229 -20.96 -12.56 -8.74
C THR A 229 -21.04 -11.42 -7.73
N VAL A 230 -22.24 -10.88 -7.54
CA VAL A 230 -22.53 -9.83 -6.55
C VAL A 230 -22.92 -10.48 -5.21
N TYR A 231 -22.27 -10.02 -4.12
CA TYR A 231 -22.52 -10.46 -2.75
C TYR A 231 -23.00 -9.31 -1.87
N VAL A 232 -24.07 -9.53 -1.10
CA VAL A 232 -24.69 -8.50 -0.24
C VAL A 232 -24.99 -9.08 1.15
N GLY A 233 -24.84 -8.26 2.18
CA GLY A 233 -25.35 -8.50 3.53
C GLY A 233 -24.34 -8.99 4.56
N VAL A 234 -24.85 -9.27 5.77
CA VAL A 234 -24.09 -9.74 6.94
C VAL A 234 -24.77 -11.00 7.48
N PRO A 235 -24.22 -12.19 7.23
CA PRO A 235 -23.08 -12.47 6.34
C PRO A 235 -23.46 -12.30 4.86
N ALA A 236 -22.47 -11.96 4.02
CA ALA A 236 -22.68 -11.74 2.59
C ALA A 236 -23.16 -13.01 1.87
N ARG A 237 -24.16 -12.86 0.99
CA ARG A 237 -24.72 -13.92 0.16
C ARG A 237 -24.76 -13.48 -1.30
N ALA A 238 -24.59 -14.43 -2.22
CA ALA A 238 -24.73 -14.18 -3.64
C ALA A 238 -26.17 -13.78 -3.95
N VAL A 239 -26.34 -12.69 -4.71
CA VAL A 239 -27.67 -12.19 -5.12
C VAL A 239 -27.87 -12.22 -6.63
N GLY A 240 -26.81 -12.40 -7.41
CA GLY A 240 -26.90 -12.51 -8.87
C GLY A 240 -25.54 -12.31 -9.53
N PRO A 241 -25.48 -12.41 -10.86
CA PRO A 241 -24.27 -12.15 -11.61
C PRO A 241 -23.98 -10.65 -11.68
N VAL A 242 -22.72 -10.31 -11.91
CA VAL A 242 -22.29 -8.96 -12.28
C VAL A 242 -22.81 -8.67 -13.68
N PRO A 243 -23.38 -7.47 -13.95
CA PRO A 243 -23.79 -7.07 -15.28
C PRO A 243 -22.62 -7.17 -16.29
N PRO A 244 -22.83 -7.74 -17.50
CA PRO A 244 -21.76 -7.98 -18.46
C PRO A 244 -20.96 -6.72 -18.83
N GLU A 245 -21.61 -5.57 -18.93
CA GLU A 245 -20.97 -4.27 -19.20
C GLU A 245 -20.05 -3.78 -18.09
N GLN A 246 -20.07 -4.41 -16.91
CA GLN A 246 -19.22 -4.08 -15.78
C GLN A 246 -18.03 -5.04 -15.60
N LEU A 247 -17.93 -6.08 -16.41
CA LEU A 247 -16.79 -6.99 -16.38
C LEU A 247 -15.55 -6.31 -16.93
N LEU A 248 -14.38 -6.61 -16.36
CA LEU A 248 -13.12 -5.97 -16.72
C LEU A 248 -12.80 -6.13 -18.21
N GLN A 249 -13.09 -7.27 -18.80
CA GLN A 249 -12.87 -7.53 -20.22
C GLN A 249 -13.68 -6.63 -21.16
N ASN A 250 -14.70 -5.94 -20.65
CA ASN A 250 -15.58 -5.03 -21.41
C ASN A 250 -15.33 -3.55 -21.05
N GLN A 251 -14.21 -3.26 -20.34
CA GLN A 251 -13.77 -1.89 -20.05
C GLN A 251 -12.68 -1.48 -21.05
N ASP A 252 -12.74 -0.24 -21.58
CA ASP A 252 -11.74 0.38 -22.46
C ASP A 252 -10.43 0.76 -21.72
#